data_6e606e78175366a9aee76eadaf68a20c
#
_entry.id   6e606e78175366a9aee76eadaf68a20c
#
_cell.length_a   1.000
_cell.length_b   1.000
_cell.length_c   1.000
_cell.angle_alpha   90.00
_cell.angle_beta   90.00
_cell.angle_gamma   90.00
#
_symmetry.space_group_name_H-M   'P 1'
#
loop_
_entity.id
_entity.type
_entity.pdbx_description
1 polymer ?
#
loop_
_entity_poly.entity_id
_entity_poly.type
_entity_poly.pdbx_seq_one_letter_code
_entity_poly.pdbx_strand_id
1 'polypeptide(L)'
;MIERFIGSLFLFIFYALFAFSNIVAIIGIFNLIYFRKAKSEPLISEKEEALVSILIPARNEQENIKRCLYSLFDQDYNNIEIIVLDDESDDDTFSLVKKISQEDNRLRVVKGTSVPKSWTGKNWACHQLSKLAKGDFYLFVDADTKL
;
A
#
# COMPACT_ATOMS: atom_id res chain seq x y z
N MET A 1 28.21 51.05 16.46
CA MET A 1 27.08 50.39 17.14
C MET A 1 26.32 49.46 16.19
N ILE A 2 25.95 49.93 15.00
CA ILE A 2 25.22 49.16 13.98
C ILE A 2 25.97 47.91 13.49
N GLU A 3 27.28 48.02 13.22
CA GLU A 3 28.09 46.90 12.72
C GLU A 3 28.20 45.74 13.74
N ARG A 4 28.31 46.06 15.06
CA ARG A 4 28.32 45.02 16.09
C ARG A 4 26.94 44.30 16.20
N PHE A 5 25.86 45.05 16.00
CA PHE A 5 24.51 44.47 16.00
C PHE A 5 24.31 43.56 14.80
N ILE A 6 24.71 43.98 13.61
CA ILE A 6 24.64 43.14 12.40
C ILE A 6 25.48 41.88 12.54
N GLY A 7 26.71 41.98 13.10
CA GLY A 7 27.56 40.82 13.35
C GLY A 7 26.97 39.83 14.31
N SER A 8 26.36 40.28 15.43
CA SER A 8 25.73 39.39 16.38
C SER A 8 24.45 38.76 15.84
N LEU A 9 23.66 39.46 15.04
CA LEU A 9 22.48 38.92 14.38
C LEU A 9 22.89 37.84 13.37
N PHE A 10 23.95 38.05 12.60
CA PHE A 10 24.45 37.08 11.63
C PHE A 10 24.94 35.80 12.33
N LEU A 11 25.69 35.93 13.43
CA LEU A 11 26.11 34.77 14.23
C LEU A 11 24.92 34.02 14.84
N PHE A 12 23.91 34.74 15.33
CA PHE A 12 22.71 34.10 15.87
C PHE A 12 21.97 33.27 14.78
N ILE A 13 21.77 33.85 13.61
CA ILE A 13 21.14 33.14 12.49
C ILE A 13 21.98 31.92 12.07
N PHE A 14 23.30 32.07 12.00
CA PHE A 14 24.21 30.98 11.66
C PHE A 14 24.08 29.81 12.65
N TYR A 15 24.13 30.10 13.99
CA TYR A 15 23.97 29.03 14.99
C TYR A 15 22.58 28.42 15.01
N ALA A 16 21.53 29.21 14.76
CA ALA A 16 20.16 28.69 14.65
C ALA A 16 20.01 27.73 13.47
N LEU A 17 20.52 28.08 12.29
CA LEU A 17 20.51 27.21 11.11
C LEU A 17 21.35 25.95 11.32
N PHE A 18 22.51 26.09 11.96
CA PHE A 18 23.38 24.96 12.30
C PHE A 18 22.69 23.99 13.26
N ALA A 19 22.04 24.50 14.32
CA ALA A 19 21.27 23.68 15.26
C ALA A 19 20.10 22.97 14.58
N PHE A 20 19.36 23.69 13.73
CA PHE A 20 18.25 23.13 12.97
C PHE A 20 18.70 21.99 12.05
N SER A 21 19.79 22.18 11.31
CA SER A 21 20.37 21.14 10.44
C SER A 21 20.76 19.88 11.22
N ASN A 22 21.35 20.04 12.41
CA ASN A 22 21.70 18.89 13.28
C ASN A 22 20.46 18.15 13.76
N ILE A 23 19.39 18.85 14.15
CA ILE A 23 18.13 18.23 14.57
C ILE A 23 17.54 17.39 13.43
N VAL A 24 17.48 17.94 12.21
CA VAL A 24 16.99 17.22 11.04
C VAL A 24 17.83 15.98 10.76
N ALA A 25 19.15 16.08 10.84
CA ALA A 25 20.05 14.94 10.67
C ALA A 25 19.82 13.83 11.72
N ILE A 26 19.65 14.21 12.98
CA ILE A 26 19.36 13.29 14.07
C ILE A 26 18.04 12.56 13.85
N ILE A 27 16.97 13.28 13.47
CA ILE A 27 15.67 12.70 13.15
C ILE A 27 15.80 11.72 11.97
N GLY A 28 16.57 12.08 10.92
CA GLY A 28 16.83 11.21 9.78
C GLY A 28 17.53 9.91 10.18
N ILE A 29 18.55 9.99 11.04
CA ILE A 29 19.27 8.81 11.55
C ILE A 29 18.34 7.93 12.40
N PHE A 30 17.55 8.53 13.29
CA PHE A 30 16.58 7.80 14.11
C PHE A 30 15.55 7.06 13.24
N ASN A 31 15.00 7.73 12.23
CA ASN A 31 14.08 7.10 11.28
C ASN A 31 14.75 5.93 10.54
N LEU A 32 15.97 6.10 10.07
CA LEU A 32 16.70 5.04 9.36
C LEU A 32 16.92 3.81 10.25
N ILE A 33 17.30 4.02 11.52
CA ILE A 33 17.50 2.95 12.50
C ILE A 33 16.17 2.26 12.81
N TYR A 34 15.11 3.04 13.01
CA TYR A 34 13.77 2.53 13.32
C TYR A 34 13.21 1.67 12.19
N PHE A 35 13.30 2.15 10.94
CA PHE A 35 12.86 1.38 9.77
C PHE A 35 13.68 0.11 9.55
N ARG A 36 15.00 0.14 9.80
CA ARG A 36 15.82 -1.07 9.74
C ARG A 36 15.41 -2.08 10.79
N LYS A 37 15.12 -1.64 12.01
CA LYS A 37 14.69 -2.52 13.11
C LYS A 37 13.29 -3.10 12.85
N ALA A 38 12.35 -2.30 12.34
CA ALA A 38 11.00 -2.75 11.98
C ALA A 38 11.01 -3.84 10.90
N LYS A 39 12.01 -3.84 10.00
CA LYS A 39 12.17 -4.87 8.95
C LYS A 39 12.74 -6.20 9.49
N SER A 40 13.36 -6.22 10.66
CA SER A 40 14.10 -7.39 11.17
C SER A 40 13.38 -8.18 12.26
N GLU A 41 12.25 -7.70 12.77
CA GLU A 41 11.48 -8.48 13.76
C GLU A 41 10.39 -9.26 13.02
N PRO A 42 10.38 -10.61 13.12
CA PRO A 42 9.23 -11.38 12.67
C PRO A 42 8.04 -10.98 13.55
N LEU A 43 7.10 -10.27 12.95
CA LEU A 43 5.88 -9.76 13.63
C LEU A 43 4.91 -10.87 14.05
N ILE A 44 5.22 -12.13 13.77
CA ILE A 44 4.33 -13.25 14.00
C ILE A 44 5.01 -14.26 14.90
N SER A 45 4.54 -14.34 16.14
CA SER A 45 4.66 -15.52 17.01
C SER A 45 4.02 -16.71 16.28
N GLU A 46 4.54 -17.92 16.44
CA GLU A 46 4.07 -19.21 15.88
C GLU A 46 2.60 -19.58 16.17
N LYS A 47 1.76 -18.63 16.58
CA LYS A 47 0.31 -18.82 16.68
C LYS A 47 -0.31 -18.55 15.31
N GLU A 48 -1.10 -19.54 14.85
CA GLU A 48 -1.93 -19.56 13.65
C GLU A 48 -1.85 -18.30 12.79
N GLU A 49 -1.19 -18.40 11.64
CA GLU A 49 -1.05 -17.30 10.71
C GLU A 49 -2.44 -16.73 10.38
N ALA A 50 -2.71 -15.50 10.79
CA ALA A 50 -3.99 -14.85 10.55
C ALA A 50 -4.27 -14.75 9.05
N LEU A 51 -5.49 -15.01 8.62
CA LEU A 51 -5.86 -14.87 7.21
C LEU A 51 -5.85 -13.40 6.80
N VAL A 52 -5.10 -13.06 5.76
CA VAL A 52 -5.08 -11.71 5.18
C VAL A 52 -5.85 -11.70 3.87
N SER A 53 -6.89 -10.87 3.79
CA SER A 53 -7.61 -10.61 2.53
C SER A 53 -6.94 -9.46 1.78
N ILE A 54 -6.35 -9.75 0.63
CA ILE A 54 -5.80 -8.75 -0.29
C ILE A 54 -6.91 -8.37 -1.27
N LEU A 55 -7.29 -7.09 -1.26
CA LEU A 55 -8.48 -6.55 -1.91
C LEU A 55 -8.06 -5.56 -3.00
N ILE A 56 -8.35 -5.89 -4.27
CA ILE A 56 -7.87 -5.15 -5.43
C ILE A 56 -9.05 -4.64 -6.24
N PRO A 57 -9.42 -3.35 -6.13
CA PRO A 57 -10.35 -2.74 -7.08
C PRO A 57 -9.61 -2.51 -8.41
N ALA A 58 -10.17 -3.00 -9.52
CA ALA A 58 -9.57 -2.89 -10.83
C ALA A 58 -10.58 -2.32 -11.84
N ARG A 59 -10.15 -1.34 -12.64
CA ARG A 59 -10.92 -0.83 -13.78
C ARG A 59 -9.97 -0.43 -14.90
N ASN A 60 -10.05 -1.10 -16.05
CA ASN A 60 -9.20 -0.87 -17.22
C ASN A 60 -7.69 -1.01 -16.89
N GLU A 61 -7.33 -2.10 -16.23
CA GLU A 61 -5.97 -2.37 -15.72
C GLU A 61 -5.29 -3.56 -16.42
N GLN A 62 -5.71 -3.88 -17.64
CA GLN A 62 -5.17 -5.03 -18.39
C GLN A 62 -3.65 -5.02 -18.53
N GLU A 63 -2.99 -3.83 -18.54
CA GLU A 63 -1.55 -3.71 -18.70
C GLU A 63 -0.80 -3.94 -17.37
N ASN A 64 -1.42 -3.64 -16.24
CA ASN A 64 -0.78 -3.61 -14.92
C ASN A 64 -1.14 -4.82 -14.05
N ILE A 65 -2.39 -5.26 -14.08
CA ILE A 65 -2.95 -6.24 -13.15
C ILE A 65 -2.16 -7.56 -13.09
N LYS A 66 -1.62 -8.02 -14.23
CA LYS A 66 -0.81 -9.23 -14.27
C LYS A 66 0.45 -9.11 -13.41
N ARG A 67 1.17 -7.99 -13.52
CA ARG A 67 2.38 -7.72 -12.75
C ARG A 67 2.09 -7.61 -11.25
N CYS A 68 0.99 -6.96 -10.89
CA CYS A 68 0.50 -6.85 -9.52
C CYS A 68 0.26 -8.25 -8.93
N LEU A 69 -0.54 -9.10 -9.58
CA LEU A 69 -0.91 -10.43 -9.09
C LEU A 69 0.31 -11.34 -8.90
N TYR A 70 1.22 -11.40 -9.88
CA TYR A 70 2.41 -12.24 -9.72
C TYR A 70 3.33 -11.75 -8.59
N SER A 71 3.44 -10.44 -8.34
CA SER A 71 4.20 -9.95 -7.19
C SER A 71 3.57 -10.31 -5.84
N LEU A 72 2.25 -10.51 -5.80
CA LEU A 72 1.53 -11.01 -4.62
C LEU A 72 1.71 -12.52 -4.42
N PHE A 73 1.77 -13.29 -5.50
CA PHE A 73 2.03 -14.74 -5.41
C PHE A 73 3.42 -15.07 -4.88
N ASP A 74 4.40 -14.19 -5.16
CA ASP A 74 5.80 -14.32 -4.74
C ASP A 74 6.05 -13.89 -3.27
N GLN A 75 5.01 -13.49 -2.51
CA GLN A 75 5.15 -13.10 -1.10
C GLN A 75 5.39 -14.32 -0.21
N ASP A 76 6.21 -14.15 0.83
CA ASP A 76 6.56 -15.20 1.80
C ASP A 76 5.39 -15.59 2.72
N TYR A 77 4.38 -14.72 2.86
CA TYR A 77 3.20 -14.99 3.68
C TYR A 77 2.17 -15.80 2.90
N ASN A 78 1.86 -17.01 3.36
CA ASN A 78 1.06 -17.96 2.61
C ASN A 78 -0.44 -17.93 2.93
N ASN A 79 -0.83 -17.52 4.15
CA ASN A 79 -2.24 -17.54 4.55
C ASN A 79 -2.98 -16.28 4.04
N ILE A 80 -3.13 -16.18 2.72
CA ILE A 80 -3.78 -15.07 2.03
C ILE A 80 -4.93 -15.54 1.16
N GLU A 81 -5.95 -14.71 1.02
CA GLU A 81 -6.89 -14.73 -0.10
C GLU A 81 -6.74 -13.44 -0.92
N ILE A 82 -6.84 -13.52 -2.21
CA ILE A 82 -6.75 -12.37 -3.12
C ILE A 82 -8.09 -12.23 -3.84
N ILE A 83 -8.70 -11.07 -3.73
CA ILE A 83 -9.99 -10.78 -4.36
C ILE A 83 -9.82 -9.57 -5.28
N VAL A 84 -9.95 -9.79 -6.57
CA VAL A 84 -10.02 -8.71 -7.57
C VAL A 84 -11.48 -8.41 -7.85
N LEU A 85 -11.88 -7.16 -7.73
CA LEU A 85 -13.19 -6.69 -8.16
C LEU A 85 -13.04 -5.85 -9.43
N ASP A 86 -13.61 -6.35 -10.50
CA ASP A 86 -13.69 -5.65 -11.78
C ASP A 86 -14.82 -4.62 -11.74
N ASP A 87 -14.46 -3.34 -11.67
CA ASP A 87 -15.39 -2.21 -11.59
C ASP A 87 -15.81 -1.73 -12.98
N GLU A 88 -16.57 -2.57 -13.71
CA GLU A 88 -17.07 -2.27 -15.05
C GLU A 88 -15.95 -1.90 -16.05
N SER A 89 -14.91 -2.75 -16.18
CA SER A 89 -13.87 -2.57 -17.18
C SER A 89 -14.41 -2.77 -18.61
N ASP A 90 -13.97 -1.94 -19.53
CA ASP A 90 -14.27 -2.02 -20.97
C ASP A 90 -13.19 -2.79 -21.74
N ASP A 91 -12.05 -3.09 -21.09
CA ASP A 91 -10.90 -3.83 -21.63
C ASP A 91 -10.87 -5.31 -21.19
N ASP A 92 -9.76 -6.01 -21.42
CA ASP A 92 -9.60 -7.42 -21.11
C ASP A 92 -9.25 -7.70 -19.63
N THR A 93 -9.34 -6.73 -18.72
CA THR A 93 -8.98 -6.87 -17.30
C THR A 93 -9.65 -8.09 -16.66
N PHE A 94 -10.99 -8.21 -16.76
CA PHE A 94 -11.74 -9.31 -16.16
C PHE A 94 -11.34 -10.67 -16.71
N SER A 95 -11.26 -10.80 -18.05
CA SER A 95 -10.90 -12.06 -18.71
C SER A 95 -9.48 -12.50 -18.38
N LEU A 96 -8.54 -11.56 -18.27
CA LEU A 96 -7.17 -11.80 -17.87
C LEU A 96 -7.07 -12.30 -16.43
N VAL A 97 -7.71 -11.63 -15.48
CA VAL A 97 -7.70 -12.05 -14.05
C VAL A 97 -8.38 -13.41 -13.90
N LYS A 98 -9.47 -13.65 -14.61
CA LYS A 98 -10.16 -14.96 -14.61
C LYS A 98 -9.27 -16.10 -15.13
N LYS A 99 -8.42 -15.83 -16.11
CA LYS A 99 -7.43 -16.80 -16.58
C LYS A 99 -6.36 -17.07 -15.53
N ILE A 100 -5.80 -16.01 -14.90
CA ILE A 100 -4.78 -16.12 -13.87
C ILE A 100 -5.32 -16.84 -12.61
N SER A 101 -6.60 -16.66 -12.27
CA SER A 101 -7.22 -17.35 -11.12
C SER A 101 -7.33 -18.88 -11.29
N GLN A 102 -7.03 -19.42 -12.46
CA GLN A 102 -6.90 -20.86 -12.68
C GLN A 102 -5.50 -21.38 -12.31
N GLU A 103 -4.52 -20.49 -12.20
CA GLU A 103 -3.12 -20.82 -11.88
C GLU A 103 -2.89 -20.83 -10.34
N ASP A 104 -3.65 -20.01 -9.57
CA ASP A 104 -3.51 -19.91 -8.12
C ASP A 104 -4.89 -19.87 -7.45
N ASN A 105 -5.18 -20.83 -6.60
CA ASN A 105 -6.46 -21.00 -5.91
C ASN A 105 -6.74 -19.95 -4.83
N ARG A 106 -5.74 -19.18 -4.42
CA ARG A 106 -5.89 -18.04 -3.49
C ARG A 106 -6.55 -16.85 -4.15
N LEU A 107 -6.52 -16.78 -5.50
CA LEU A 107 -7.08 -15.68 -6.30
C LEU A 107 -8.50 -15.99 -6.75
N ARG A 108 -9.40 -15.03 -6.55
CA ARG A 108 -10.73 -15.00 -7.19
C ARG A 108 -11.04 -13.62 -7.78
N VAL A 109 -11.77 -13.61 -8.88
CA VAL A 109 -12.26 -12.39 -9.51
C VAL A 109 -13.79 -12.32 -9.41
N VAL A 110 -14.30 -11.13 -9.13
CA VAL A 110 -15.73 -10.84 -9.05
C VAL A 110 -16.04 -9.60 -9.89
N LYS A 111 -17.24 -9.54 -10.46
CA LYS A 111 -17.73 -8.32 -11.10
C LYS A 111 -18.36 -7.41 -10.07
N GLY A 112 -18.00 -6.14 -10.12
CA GLY A 112 -18.65 -5.10 -9.34
C GLY A 112 -20.10 -4.87 -9.77
N THR A 113 -20.84 -4.21 -8.90
CA THR A 113 -22.18 -3.71 -9.19
C THR A 113 -22.14 -2.21 -9.41
N SER A 114 -23.10 -1.69 -10.18
CA SER A 114 -23.18 -0.26 -10.51
C SER A 114 -23.17 0.63 -9.27
N VAL A 115 -22.48 1.78 -9.40
CA VAL A 115 -22.22 2.71 -8.30
C VAL A 115 -23.53 3.41 -7.87
N PRO A 116 -23.92 3.33 -6.57
CA PRO A 116 -25.06 4.09 -6.05
C PRO A 116 -24.78 5.60 -6.08
N LYS A 117 -25.85 6.43 -6.20
CA LYS A 117 -25.73 7.89 -6.34
C LYS A 117 -24.91 8.63 -5.26
N SER A 118 -24.77 8.03 -4.07
CA SER A 118 -24.03 8.61 -2.93
C SER A 118 -22.58 8.15 -2.82
N TRP A 119 -22.10 7.31 -3.74
CA TRP A 119 -20.76 6.73 -3.70
C TRP A 119 -19.90 7.19 -4.88
N THR A 120 -18.58 7.18 -4.70
CA THR A 120 -17.60 7.23 -5.80
C THR A 120 -17.23 5.81 -6.22
N GLY A 121 -16.85 5.59 -7.48
CA GLY A 121 -16.55 4.27 -8.02
C GLY A 121 -15.57 3.48 -7.16
N LYS A 122 -14.37 4.02 -6.93
CA LYS A 122 -13.33 3.35 -6.12
C LYS A 122 -13.80 3.01 -4.69
N ASN A 123 -14.48 3.94 -4.02
CA ASN A 123 -14.97 3.67 -2.66
C ASN A 123 -16.05 2.59 -2.65
N TRP A 124 -16.92 2.56 -3.67
CA TRP A 124 -17.92 1.52 -3.80
C TRP A 124 -17.29 0.16 -4.08
N ALA A 125 -16.29 0.09 -4.95
CA ALA A 125 -15.53 -1.12 -5.22
C ALA A 125 -14.85 -1.64 -3.93
N CYS A 126 -14.18 -0.78 -3.16
CA CYS A 126 -13.58 -1.15 -1.87
C CYS A 126 -14.61 -1.63 -0.86
N HIS A 127 -15.79 -1.00 -0.80
CA HIS A 127 -16.88 -1.45 0.08
C HIS A 127 -17.39 -2.85 -0.32
N GLN A 128 -17.59 -3.10 -1.60
CA GLN A 128 -18.00 -4.43 -2.07
C GLN A 128 -16.93 -5.49 -1.74
N LEU A 129 -15.65 -5.18 -1.96
CA LEU A 129 -14.53 -6.05 -1.62
C LEU A 129 -14.51 -6.39 -0.12
N SER A 130 -14.70 -5.41 0.75
CA SER A 130 -14.72 -5.64 2.21
C SER A 130 -15.86 -6.56 2.67
N LYS A 131 -16.97 -6.63 1.93
CA LYS A 131 -18.09 -7.56 2.21
C LYS A 131 -17.81 -8.99 1.73
N LEU A 132 -16.89 -9.15 0.80
CA LEU A 132 -16.51 -10.44 0.24
C LEU A 132 -15.32 -11.07 0.98
N ALA A 133 -14.55 -10.25 1.69
CA ALA A 133 -13.37 -10.67 2.44
C ALA A 133 -13.73 -11.55 3.62
N LYS A 134 -12.87 -12.56 3.90
CA LYS A 134 -13.02 -13.52 5.00
C LYS A 134 -11.87 -13.44 6.00
N GLY A 135 -10.82 -12.71 5.67
CA GLY A 135 -9.61 -12.58 6.50
C GLY A 135 -9.82 -11.77 7.76
N ASP A 136 -8.93 -11.97 8.70
CA ASP A 136 -8.83 -11.20 9.94
C ASP A 136 -8.31 -9.78 9.68
N PHE A 137 -7.50 -9.64 8.62
CA PHE A 137 -6.95 -8.36 8.17
C PHE A 137 -7.27 -8.11 6.70
N TYR A 138 -7.50 -6.84 6.35
CA TYR A 138 -7.76 -6.40 4.98
C TYR A 138 -6.62 -5.51 4.50
N LEU A 139 -6.01 -5.91 3.39
CA LEU A 139 -5.00 -5.14 2.68
C LEU A 139 -5.57 -4.67 1.34
N PHE A 140 -5.84 -3.37 1.21
CA PHE A 140 -6.23 -2.79 -0.07
C PHE A 140 -4.99 -2.46 -0.90
N VAL A 141 -4.96 -2.93 -2.14
CA VAL A 141 -3.85 -2.76 -3.07
C VAL A 141 -4.40 -2.22 -4.40
N ASP A 142 -3.75 -1.20 -4.96
CA ASP A 142 -4.10 -0.70 -6.29
C ASP A 142 -3.54 -1.66 -7.36
N ALA A 143 -4.28 -1.85 -8.44
CA ALA A 143 -3.98 -2.82 -9.49
C ALA A 143 -2.67 -2.54 -10.27
N ASP A 144 -2.14 -1.32 -10.19
CA ASP A 144 -0.86 -0.90 -10.78
C ASP A 144 0.34 -1.05 -9.82
N THR A 145 0.11 -1.47 -8.57
CA THR A 145 1.15 -1.66 -7.55
C THR A 145 1.98 -2.92 -7.84
N LYS A 146 3.26 -2.86 -7.48
CA LYS A 146 4.16 -4.02 -7.38
C LYS A 146 4.71 -4.07 -5.96
N LEU A 147 4.48 -5.15 -5.25
CA LEU A 147 4.99 -5.44 -3.90
C LEU A 147 6.31 -6.21 -3.96
#